data_0e325e16ec83486bb35b49a506d9be3e
#
_entry.id   0e325e16ec83486bb35b49a506d9be3e
#
_cell.length_a   1.000
_cell.length_b   1.000
_cell.length_c   1.000
_cell.angle_alpha   90.00
_cell.angle_beta   90.00
_cell.angle_gamma   90.00
#
_symmetry.space_group_name_H-M   'P 1'
#
loop_
_entity.id
_entity.type
_entity.pdbx_description
1 polymer ?
#
loop_
_entity_poly.entity_id
_entity_poly.type
_entity_poly.pdbx_seq_one_letter_code
_entity_poly.pdbx_strand_id
1 'polypeptide(L)'
;LSVVGQRQMCIRDSFIARFLDYHVLKRFAPYLFIMALISVVAVIFFGTESHGAKRWIYIGPISIQPAEIVKIAVIIMTAARMCAAGTKIKTLSKNAKIFLGCALLPAGMILVITSNLSSAIIICGIVFIMSFVVYPNYRLHGFLTALIAIGYVGIREWLKKAVEAGTQMKGSFRLTRLFVWINPEKYIDDKGYQTMQGLYAIGSGLSLIHI
;
A
#
# COMPACT_ATOMS: atom_id res chain seq x y z
N LEU A 1 1.52 -14.54 -25.42
CA LEU A 1 2.92 -14.38 -24.96
C LEU A 1 3.03 -13.91 -23.51
N SER A 2 2.04 -13.17 -22.95
CA SER A 2 2.10 -12.63 -21.58
C SER A 2 1.92 -13.68 -20.47
N VAL A 3 1.05 -14.68 -20.67
CA VAL A 3 0.74 -15.71 -19.66
C VAL A 3 1.93 -16.64 -19.39
N VAL A 4 2.67 -17.00 -20.44
CA VAL A 4 3.89 -17.83 -20.30
C VAL A 4 4.97 -17.05 -19.56
N GLY A 5 5.12 -15.76 -19.83
CA GLY A 5 6.07 -14.88 -19.13
C GLY A 5 5.75 -14.74 -17.63
N GLN A 6 4.48 -14.58 -17.26
CA GLN A 6 4.07 -14.53 -15.86
C GLN A 6 4.31 -15.83 -15.11
N ARG A 7 4.02 -17.00 -15.72
CA ARG A 7 4.32 -18.31 -15.11
C ARG A 7 5.81 -18.51 -14.89
N GLN A 8 6.64 -18.13 -15.86
CA GLN A 8 8.10 -18.23 -15.72
C GLN A 8 8.65 -17.31 -14.61
N MET A 9 8.09 -16.10 -14.43
CA MET A 9 8.45 -15.22 -13.32
C MET A 9 8.11 -15.87 -11.97
N CYS A 10 6.88 -16.36 -11.78
CA CYS A 10 6.48 -17.02 -10.54
C CYS A 10 7.34 -18.24 -10.18
N ILE A 11 7.75 -19.05 -11.17
CA ILE A 11 8.61 -20.20 -10.94
C ILE A 11 10.01 -19.78 -10.53
N ARG A 12 10.59 -18.78 -11.20
CA ARG A 12 11.90 -18.21 -10.83
C ARG A 12 11.90 -17.62 -9.42
N ASP A 13 10.87 -16.83 -9.09
CA ASP A 13 10.77 -16.19 -7.78
C ASP A 13 10.60 -17.21 -6.66
N SER A 14 9.78 -18.25 -6.87
CA SER A 14 9.62 -19.34 -5.92
C SER A 14 10.90 -20.16 -5.75
N PHE A 15 11.65 -20.37 -6.82
CA PHE A 15 12.93 -21.07 -6.76
C PHE A 15 13.97 -20.26 -5.99
N ILE A 16 14.10 -18.96 -6.25
CA ILE A 16 15.00 -18.06 -5.51
C ILE A 16 14.61 -18.01 -4.04
N ALA A 17 13.32 -17.86 -3.73
CA ALA A 17 12.82 -17.79 -2.36
C ALA A 17 13.11 -19.07 -1.55
N ARG A 18 13.15 -20.25 -2.19
CA ARG A 18 13.45 -21.52 -1.54
C ARG A 18 14.91 -21.61 -1.03
N PHE A 19 15.84 -20.95 -1.72
CA PHE A 19 17.26 -20.99 -1.35
C PHE A 19 17.68 -19.82 -0.46
N LEU A 20 16.83 -18.81 -0.27
CA LEU A 20 17.08 -17.69 0.62
C LEU A 20 16.84 -18.10 2.08
N ASP A 21 17.92 -18.19 2.85
CA ASP A 21 17.80 -18.40 4.29
C ASP A 21 17.22 -17.15 4.96
N TYR A 22 16.06 -17.30 5.60
CA TYR A 22 15.39 -16.21 6.32
C TYR A 22 16.22 -15.65 7.47
N HIS A 23 17.20 -16.39 8.02
CA HIS A 23 18.10 -15.88 9.04
C HIS A 23 19.01 -14.77 8.49
N VAL A 24 19.42 -14.90 7.24
CA VAL A 24 20.18 -13.87 6.54
C VAL A 24 19.31 -12.62 6.36
N LEU A 25 18.06 -12.80 5.90
CA LEU A 25 17.09 -11.70 5.76
C LEU A 25 16.87 -10.97 7.11
N LYS A 26 16.73 -11.71 8.21
CA LYS A 26 16.59 -11.14 9.55
C LYS A 26 17.77 -10.26 9.93
N ARG A 27 19.00 -10.70 9.63
CA ARG A 27 20.23 -9.95 9.93
C ARG A 27 20.32 -8.67 9.11
N PHE A 28 19.94 -8.71 7.86
CA PHE A 28 19.99 -7.57 6.93
C PHE A 28 18.73 -6.69 6.96
N ALA A 29 17.68 -7.08 7.67
CA ALA A 29 16.42 -6.35 7.75
C ALA A 29 16.57 -4.85 8.07
N PRO A 30 17.35 -4.41 9.07
CA PRO A 30 17.49 -2.99 9.38
C PRO A 30 18.20 -2.22 8.25
N TYR A 31 19.18 -2.81 7.60
CA TYR A 31 19.88 -2.17 6.47
C TYR A 31 18.97 -2.03 5.26
N LEU A 32 18.21 -3.07 4.91
CA LEU A 32 17.22 -3.02 3.84
C LEU A 32 16.15 -1.97 4.12
N PHE A 33 15.70 -1.87 5.36
CA PHE A 33 14.70 -0.88 5.76
C PHE A 33 15.22 0.55 5.63
N ILE A 34 16.45 0.82 6.12
CA ILE A 34 17.06 2.14 6.00
C ILE A 34 17.31 2.50 4.54
N MET A 35 17.83 1.58 3.73
CA MET A 35 18.03 1.78 2.29
C MET A 35 16.71 2.08 1.56
N ALA A 36 15.63 1.39 1.93
CA ALA A 36 14.32 1.64 1.38
C ALA A 36 13.80 3.04 1.75
N LEU A 37 13.99 3.50 2.98
CA LEU A 37 13.63 4.86 3.38
C LEU A 37 14.48 5.92 2.66
N ILE A 38 15.78 5.68 2.50
CA ILE A 38 16.66 6.57 1.73
C ILE A 38 16.18 6.66 0.28
N SER A 39 15.73 5.54 -0.33
CA SER A 39 15.21 5.56 -1.69
C SER A 39 13.94 6.42 -1.85
N VAL A 40 13.09 6.51 -0.80
CA VAL A 40 11.95 7.44 -0.80
C VAL A 40 12.41 8.89 -0.78
N VAL A 41 13.42 9.21 0.04
CA VAL A 41 14.01 10.57 0.07
C VAL A 41 14.66 10.91 -1.27
N ALA A 42 15.32 9.95 -1.91
CA ALA A 42 15.95 10.15 -3.21
C ALA A 42 14.94 10.57 -4.30
N VAL A 43 13.65 10.24 -4.16
CA VAL A 43 12.60 10.72 -5.09
C VAL A 43 12.49 12.24 -5.12
N ILE A 44 12.82 12.94 -4.04
CA ILE A 44 12.77 14.40 -3.99
C ILE A 44 13.73 14.98 -5.04
N PHE A 45 14.92 14.38 -5.17
CA PHE A 45 16.01 14.85 -6.03
C PHE A 45 15.95 14.27 -7.45
N PHE A 46 15.64 12.98 -7.57
CA PHE A 46 15.71 12.22 -8.82
C PHE A 46 14.34 11.82 -9.37
N GLY A 47 13.26 12.17 -8.68
CA GLY A 47 11.90 11.77 -9.07
C GLY A 47 11.38 12.57 -10.26
N THR A 48 10.85 11.87 -11.27
CA THR A 48 10.13 12.47 -12.38
C THR A 48 8.66 12.65 -12.04
N GLU A 49 8.09 13.76 -12.45
CA GLU A 49 6.67 14.05 -12.29
C GLU A 49 5.84 13.22 -13.26
N SER A 50 4.93 12.42 -12.70
CA SER A 50 3.92 11.72 -13.47
C SER A 50 2.55 12.00 -12.82
N HIS A 51 1.63 12.56 -13.58
CA HIS A 51 0.27 12.90 -13.13
C HIS A 51 0.22 13.77 -11.86
N GLY A 52 1.10 14.78 -11.78
CA GLY A 52 1.12 15.75 -10.68
C GLY A 52 1.75 15.26 -9.38
N ALA A 53 2.51 14.17 -9.41
CA ALA A 53 3.28 13.70 -8.25
C ALA A 53 4.58 13.00 -8.68
N LYS A 54 5.66 13.27 -7.94
CA LYS A 54 6.94 12.57 -8.14
C LYS A 54 6.86 11.22 -7.44
N ARG A 55 6.89 10.13 -8.22
CA ARG A 55 6.71 8.77 -7.69
C ARG A 55 7.68 7.76 -8.25
N TRP A 56 8.29 8.06 -9.40
CA TRP A 56 9.13 7.16 -10.16
C TRP A 56 10.54 7.71 -10.27
N ILE A 57 11.51 6.81 -10.17
CA ILE A 57 12.91 7.09 -10.49
C ILE A 57 13.23 6.29 -11.75
N TYR A 58 13.70 6.97 -12.79
CA TYR A 58 14.14 6.35 -14.03
C TYR A 58 15.66 6.23 -14.03
N ILE A 59 16.15 5.00 -14.19
CA ILE A 59 17.57 4.69 -14.34
C ILE A 59 17.75 4.05 -15.70
N GLY A 60 17.98 4.87 -16.73
CA GLY A 60 17.97 4.40 -18.11
C GLY A 60 16.59 3.88 -18.53
N PRO A 61 16.49 2.65 -19.07
CA PRO A 61 15.22 2.06 -19.50
C PRO A 61 14.39 1.50 -18.34
N ILE A 62 14.93 1.46 -17.11
CA ILE A 62 14.28 0.85 -15.96
C ILE A 62 13.59 1.92 -15.11
N SER A 63 12.29 1.75 -14.85
CA SER A 63 11.52 2.59 -13.93
C SER A 63 11.35 1.86 -12.60
N ILE A 64 11.76 2.50 -11.52
CA ILE A 64 11.66 1.96 -10.16
C ILE A 64 10.75 2.86 -9.34
N GLN A 65 9.79 2.25 -8.63
CA GLN A 65 8.94 2.96 -7.68
C GLN A 65 9.42 2.65 -6.26
N PRO A 66 10.03 3.59 -5.53
CA PRO A 66 10.53 3.35 -4.17
C PRO A 66 9.48 2.85 -3.18
N ALA A 67 8.23 3.24 -3.35
CA ALA A 67 7.14 2.74 -2.50
C ALA A 67 6.97 1.21 -2.55
N GLU A 68 7.29 0.56 -3.68
CA GLU A 68 7.24 -0.90 -3.80
C GLU A 68 8.36 -1.55 -2.99
N ILE A 69 9.57 -0.98 -3.05
CA ILE A 69 10.72 -1.45 -2.27
C ILE A 69 10.44 -1.32 -0.77
N VAL A 70 9.84 -0.21 -0.35
CA VAL A 70 9.48 0.03 1.05
C VAL A 70 8.48 -1.01 1.57
N LYS A 71 7.49 -1.42 0.77
CA LYS A 71 6.53 -2.46 1.19
C LYS A 71 7.24 -3.77 1.55
N ILE A 72 8.19 -4.20 0.72
CA ILE A 72 8.98 -5.42 0.97
C ILE A 72 9.86 -5.25 2.22
N ALA A 73 10.57 -4.13 2.32
CA ALA A 73 11.43 -3.83 3.45
C ALA A 73 10.65 -3.76 4.78
N VAL A 74 9.43 -3.21 4.76
CA VAL A 74 8.53 -3.16 5.93
C VAL A 74 8.12 -4.56 6.37
N ILE A 75 7.78 -5.47 5.44
CA ILE A 75 7.42 -6.86 5.78
C ILE A 75 8.59 -7.53 6.49
N ILE A 76 9.79 -7.46 5.93
CA ILE A 76 10.99 -8.11 6.46
C ILE A 76 11.36 -7.50 7.84
N MET A 77 11.36 -6.17 7.95
CA MET A 77 11.70 -5.48 9.19
C MET A 77 10.68 -5.74 10.30
N THR A 78 9.39 -5.73 9.97
CA THR A 78 8.31 -6.01 10.93
C THR A 78 8.41 -7.44 11.44
N ALA A 79 8.61 -8.42 10.56
CA ALA A 79 8.81 -9.81 10.94
C ALA A 79 10.03 -9.97 11.86
N ALA A 80 11.17 -9.37 11.50
CA ALA A 80 12.39 -9.42 12.31
C ALA A 80 12.19 -8.82 13.70
N ARG A 81 11.51 -7.68 13.82
CA ARG A 81 11.20 -7.04 15.10
C ARG A 81 10.21 -7.82 15.95
N MET A 82 9.18 -8.40 15.34
CA MET A 82 8.21 -9.22 16.04
C MET A 82 8.85 -10.50 16.57
N CYS A 83 9.69 -11.17 15.78
CA CYS A 83 10.46 -12.33 16.23
C CYS A 83 11.42 -11.97 17.37
N ALA A 84 12.12 -10.83 17.31
CA ALA A 84 13.01 -10.39 18.36
C ALA A 84 12.29 -9.99 19.66
N ALA A 85 11.05 -9.51 19.56
CA ALA A 85 10.23 -9.17 20.72
C ALA A 85 9.74 -10.40 21.49
N GLY A 86 9.56 -11.54 20.82
CA GLY A 86 9.11 -12.81 21.40
C GLY A 86 7.85 -12.62 22.27
N THR A 87 7.82 -13.22 23.47
CA THR A 87 6.69 -13.11 24.41
C THR A 87 6.41 -11.68 24.89
N LYS A 88 7.40 -10.78 24.81
CA LYS A 88 7.28 -9.37 25.20
C LYS A 88 6.43 -8.54 24.24
N ILE A 89 6.07 -9.08 23.08
CA ILE A 89 5.14 -8.45 22.13
C ILE A 89 3.74 -8.30 22.71
N LYS A 90 3.38 -9.11 23.71
CA LYS A 90 2.11 -9.04 24.45
C LYS A 90 1.92 -7.69 25.17
N THR A 91 3.00 -6.95 25.42
CA THR A 91 2.91 -5.63 26.02
C THR A 91 2.48 -4.63 24.94
N LEU A 92 1.35 -3.95 25.16
CA LEU A 92 0.78 -2.95 24.25
C LEU A 92 1.83 -1.89 23.80
N SER A 93 2.66 -1.43 24.74
CA SER A 93 3.72 -0.44 24.46
C SER A 93 4.75 -0.93 23.43
N LYS A 94 5.14 -2.21 23.44
CA LYS A 94 6.10 -2.74 22.46
C LYS A 94 5.48 -2.94 21.10
N ASN A 95 4.23 -3.44 21.05
CA ASN A 95 3.49 -3.57 19.81
C ASN A 95 3.26 -2.19 19.18
N ALA A 96 2.87 -1.20 19.96
CA ALA A 96 2.70 0.18 19.49
C ALA A 96 4.01 0.79 18.96
N LYS A 97 5.16 0.54 19.59
CA LYS A 97 6.47 1.01 19.08
C LYS A 97 6.84 0.36 17.75
N ILE A 98 6.54 -0.93 17.57
CA ILE A 98 6.76 -1.62 16.30
C ILE A 98 5.85 -1.03 15.22
N PHE A 99 4.58 -0.81 15.54
CA PHE A 99 3.63 -0.20 14.62
C PHE A 99 4.05 1.23 14.24
N LEU A 100 4.44 2.05 15.20
CA LEU A 100 4.89 3.41 14.97
C LEU A 100 6.13 3.45 14.07
N GLY A 101 7.14 2.62 14.36
CA GLY A 101 8.41 2.63 13.63
C GLY A 101 8.33 1.93 12.27
N CYS A 102 7.58 0.83 12.14
CA CYS A 102 7.54 0.04 10.90
C CYS A 102 6.35 0.40 10.00
N ALA A 103 5.26 0.98 10.54
CA ALA A 103 4.11 1.38 9.74
C ALA A 103 4.03 2.89 9.55
N LEU A 104 3.84 3.65 10.64
CA LEU A 104 3.53 5.08 10.55
C LEU A 104 4.69 5.91 9.98
N LEU A 105 5.94 5.59 10.36
CA LEU A 105 7.10 6.32 9.84
C LEU A 105 7.23 6.17 8.32
N PRO A 106 7.32 4.95 7.72
CA PRO A 106 7.43 4.82 6.26
C PRO A 106 6.16 5.26 5.53
N ALA A 107 4.97 5.01 6.09
CA ALA A 107 3.71 5.46 5.50
C ALA A 107 3.63 6.99 5.47
N GLY A 108 4.04 7.67 6.54
CA GLY A 108 4.11 9.13 6.61
C GLY A 108 5.10 9.71 5.60
N MET A 109 6.28 9.14 5.49
CA MET A 109 7.28 9.57 4.48
C MET A 109 6.73 9.42 3.05
N ILE A 110 6.12 8.29 2.72
CA ILE A 110 5.52 8.06 1.40
C ILE A 110 4.37 9.04 1.16
N LEU A 111 3.52 9.28 2.15
CA LEU A 111 2.39 10.20 2.02
C LEU A 111 2.84 11.64 1.77
N VAL A 112 3.85 12.10 2.50
CA VAL A 112 4.35 13.48 2.42
C VAL A 112 5.19 13.67 1.15
N ILE A 113 6.15 12.78 0.89
CA ILE A 113 7.14 12.95 -0.19
C ILE A 113 6.53 12.59 -1.54
N THR A 114 5.90 11.41 -1.66
CA THR A 114 5.41 10.91 -2.95
C THR A 114 3.92 11.14 -3.17
N SER A 115 3.23 11.74 -2.20
CA SER A 115 1.78 11.95 -2.24
C SER A 115 0.98 10.67 -2.58
N ASN A 116 1.48 9.50 -2.18
CA ASN A 116 0.88 8.20 -2.49
C ASN A 116 0.11 7.63 -1.30
N LEU A 117 -1.16 8.04 -1.17
CA LEU A 117 -2.04 7.59 -0.09
C LEU A 117 -2.28 6.07 -0.13
N SER A 118 -2.43 5.49 -1.33
CA SER A 118 -2.71 4.06 -1.48
C SER A 118 -1.58 3.19 -0.90
N SER A 119 -0.32 3.52 -1.22
CA SER A 119 0.83 2.79 -0.66
C SER A 119 0.97 2.98 0.84
N ALA A 120 0.67 4.17 1.36
CA ALA A 120 0.68 4.43 2.80
C ALA A 120 -0.35 3.57 3.54
N ILE A 121 -1.59 3.47 3.02
CA ILE A 121 -2.64 2.61 3.58
C ILE A 121 -2.24 1.13 3.54
N ILE A 122 -1.67 0.68 2.42
CA ILE A 122 -1.22 -0.71 2.27
C ILE A 122 -0.13 -1.04 3.30
N ILE A 123 0.84 -0.16 3.52
CA ILE A 123 1.91 -0.37 4.52
C ILE A 123 1.33 -0.48 5.93
N CYS A 124 0.42 0.41 6.31
CA CYS A 124 -0.27 0.31 7.60
C CYS A 124 -1.07 -0.98 7.73
N GLY A 125 -1.78 -1.40 6.67
CA GLY A 125 -2.54 -2.64 6.61
C GLY A 125 -1.65 -3.89 6.76
N ILE A 126 -0.49 -3.93 6.09
CA ILE A 126 0.48 -5.02 6.22
C ILE A 126 0.90 -5.20 7.68
N VAL A 127 1.36 -4.11 8.33
CA VAL A 127 1.83 -4.20 9.72
C VAL A 127 0.69 -4.52 10.68
N PHE A 128 -0.52 -4.02 10.42
CA PHE A 128 -1.71 -4.34 11.20
C PHE A 128 -2.05 -5.83 11.14
N ILE A 129 -2.08 -6.42 9.95
CA ILE A 129 -2.34 -7.85 9.76
C ILE A 129 -1.25 -8.69 10.41
N MET A 130 0.02 -8.35 10.20
CA MET A 130 1.15 -9.05 10.82
C MET A 130 1.07 -8.98 12.35
N SER A 131 0.71 -7.84 12.92
CA SER A 131 0.50 -7.67 14.35
C SER A 131 -0.62 -8.57 14.87
N PHE A 132 -1.72 -8.70 14.13
CA PHE A 132 -2.84 -9.58 14.49
C PHE A 132 -2.44 -11.05 14.46
N VAL A 133 -1.70 -11.49 13.45
CA VAL A 133 -1.24 -12.88 13.31
C VAL A 133 -0.30 -13.28 14.44
N VAL A 134 0.62 -12.39 14.84
CA VAL A 134 1.60 -12.68 15.90
C VAL A 134 1.01 -12.57 17.31
N TYR A 135 0.10 -11.63 17.51
CA TYR A 135 -0.56 -11.40 18.79
C TYR A 135 -2.05 -11.09 18.59
N PRO A 136 -2.91 -12.12 18.54
CA PRO A 136 -4.34 -11.96 18.28
C PRO A 136 -5.06 -11.39 19.52
N ASN A 137 -4.91 -10.09 19.76
CA ASN A 137 -5.71 -9.38 20.74
C ASN A 137 -7.03 -8.94 20.08
N TYR A 138 -8.05 -9.81 20.14
CA TYR A 138 -9.36 -9.58 19.49
C TYR A 138 -10.02 -8.27 19.94
N ARG A 139 -9.84 -7.87 21.20
CA ARG A 139 -10.43 -6.63 21.72
C ARG A 139 -9.80 -5.40 21.06
N LEU A 140 -8.47 -5.33 20.99
CA LEU A 140 -7.77 -4.21 20.40
C LEU A 140 -7.97 -4.13 18.88
N HIS A 141 -7.73 -5.25 18.19
CA HIS A 141 -7.86 -5.30 16.74
C HIS A 141 -9.33 -5.15 16.30
N GLY A 142 -10.27 -5.73 17.05
CA GLY A 142 -11.69 -5.54 16.81
C GLY A 142 -12.14 -4.09 17.01
N PHE A 143 -11.66 -3.41 18.04
CA PHE A 143 -11.92 -1.98 18.23
C PHE A 143 -11.34 -1.13 17.10
N LEU A 144 -10.10 -1.40 16.70
CA LEU A 144 -9.45 -0.66 15.59
C LEU A 144 -10.16 -0.91 14.26
N THR A 145 -10.56 -2.14 13.95
CA THR A 145 -11.32 -2.44 12.73
C THR A 145 -12.70 -1.81 12.73
N ALA A 146 -13.38 -1.80 13.87
CA ALA A 146 -14.67 -1.10 14.01
C ALA A 146 -14.52 0.41 13.79
N LEU A 147 -13.47 1.02 14.34
CA LEU A 147 -13.18 2.43 14.17
C LEU A 147 -12.88 2.78 12.71
N ILE A 148 -12.10 1.93 12.02
CA ILE A 148 -11.83 2.08 10.57
C ILE A 148 -13.13 1.95 9.77
N ALA A 149 -13.99 0.98 10.09
CA ALA A 149 -15.26 0.77 9.42
C ALA A 149 -16.22 1.96 9.61
N ILE A 150 -16.33 2.48 10.83
CA ILE A 150 -17.15 3.66 11.13
C ILE A 150 -16.61 4.89 10.37
N GLY A 151 -15.29 5.08 10.38
CA GLY A 151 -14.64 6.16 9.62
C GLY A 151 -14.91 6.06 8.11
N TYR A 152 -14.83 4.84 7.55
CA TYR A 152 -15.14 4.57 6.16
C TYR A 152 -16.60 4.93 5.81
N VAL A 153 -17.56 4.47 6.62
CA VAL A 153 -18.99 4.79 6.44
C VAL A 153 -19.23 6.29 6.54
N GLY A 154 -18.64 6.95 7.55
CA GLY A 154 -18.77 8.40 7.73
C GLY A 154 -18.23 9.20 6.54
N ILE A 155 -17.04 8.84 6.05
CA ILE A 155 -16.44 9.48 4.87
C ILE A 155 -17.30 9.23 3.63
N ARG A 156 -17.82 8.02 3.43
CA ARG A 156 -18.69 7.67 2.32
C ARG A 156 -19.98 8.50 2.30
N GLU A 157 -20.65 8.60 3.44
CA GLU A 157 -21.90 9.39 3.54
C GLU A 157 -21.64 10.90 3.39
N TRP A 158 -20.55 11.39 3.93
CA TRP A 158 -20.14 12.78 3.73
C TRP A 158 -19.88 13.08 2.25
N LEU A 159 -19.14 12.19 1.56
CA LEU A 159 -18.86 12.33 0.13
C LEU A 159 -20.12 12.27 -0.72
N LYS A 160 -21.08 11.38 -0.42
CA LYS A 160 -22.36 11.32 -1.13
C LYS A 160 -23.10 12.67 -1.03
N LYS A 161 -23.23 13.19 0.17
CA LYS A 161 -23.86 14.51 0.40
C LYS A 161 -23.14 15.64 -0.35
N ALA A 162 -21.81 15.62 -0.40
CA ALA A 162 -21.02 16.60 -1.14
C ALA A 162 -21.25 16.52 -2.65
N VAL A 163 -21.41 15.31 -3.20
CA VAL A 163 -21.73 15.07 -4.63
C VAL A 163 -23.14 15.55 -4.96
N GLU A 164 -24.12 15.26 -4.09
CA GLU A 164 -25.52 15.69 -4.24
C GLU A 164 -25.66 17.23 -4.14
N ALA A 165 -24.87 17.86 -3.26
CA ALA A 165 -24.81 19.31 -3.14
C ALA A 165 -24.14 20.03 -4.34
N GLY A 166 -23.70 19.30 -5.34
CA GLY A 166 -23.10 19.87 -6.56
C GLY A 166 -21.71 20.50 -6.32
N THR A 167 -21.07 20.19 -5.20
CA THR A 167 -19.76 20.75 -4.85
C THR A 167 -18.71 20.21 -5.84
N GLN A 168 -18.44 20.97 -6.89
CA GLN A 168 -17.31 20.73 -7.79
C GLN A 168 -16.03 21.17 -7.06
N MET A 169 -15.37 20.22 -6.38
CA MET A 169 -14.03 20.49 -5.84
C MET A 169 -13.01 20.48 -6.99
N LYS A 170 -12.87 21.62 -7.66
CA LYS A 170 -11.75 21.92 -8.54
C LYS A 170 -10.48 21.93 -7.70
N GLY A 171 -9.57 20.97 -7.90
CA GLY A 171 -8.20 21.14 -7.48
C GLY A 171 -7.47 19.97 -6.80
N SER A 172 -8.12 18.94 -6.25
CA SER A 172 -7.39 17.83 -5.64
C SER A 172 -7.59 16.52 -6.40
N PHE A 173 -6.53 16.04 -7.04
CA PHE A 173 -6.50 14.74 -7.73
C PHE A 173 -6.96 13.56 -6.84
N ARG A 174 -6.72 13.65 -5.53
CA ARG A 174 -7.14 12.64 -4.55
C ARG A 174 -8.65 12.64 -4.33
N LEU A 175 -9.23 13.82 -4.17
CA LEU A 175 -10.67 13.97 -3.97
C LEU A 175 -11.44 13.55 -5.23
N THR A 176 -10.95 13.89 -6.41
CA THR A 176 -11.57 13.46 -7.66
C THR A 176 -11.67 11.93 -7.77
N ARG A 177 -10.65 11.18 -7.33
CA ARG A 177 -10.71 9.71 -7.30
C ARG A 177 -11.79 9.16 -6.35
N LEU A 178 -12.01 9.83 -5.22
CA LEU A 178 -13.08 9.45 -4.29
C LEU A 178 -14.48 9.75 -4.87
N PHE A 179 -14.64 10.86 -5.59
CA PHE A 179 -15.88 11.17 -6.30
C PHE A 179 -16.17 10.18 -7.43
N VAL A 180 -15.17 9.85 -8.23
CA VAL A 180 -15.24 8.83 -9.29
C VAL A 180 -15.62 7.46 -8.71
N TRP A 181 -15.12 7.12 -7.54
CA TRP A 181 -15.45 5.86 -6.89
C TRP A 181 -16.92 5.78 -6.44
N ILE A 182 -17.52 6.91 -6.04
CA ILE A 182 -18.94 6.95 -5.63
C ILE A 182 -19.88 6.98 -6.83
N ASN A 183 -19.53 7.74 -7.86
CA ASN A 183 -20.36 7.92 -9.08
C ASN A 183 -19.49 7.82 -10.34
N PRO A 184 -19.05 6.61 -10.71
CA PRO A 184 -18.16 6.42 -11.86
C PRO A 184 -18.82 6.81 -13.17
N GLU A 185 -20.15 6.65 -13.30
CA GLU A 185 -20.93 6.98 -14.51
C GLU A 185 -20.88 8.46 -14.87
N LYS A 186 -20.80 9.35 -13.89
CA LYS A 186 -20.75 10.80 -14.12
C LYS A 186 -19.39 11.30 -14.65
N TYR A 187 -18.36 10.46 -14.59
CA TYR A 187 -16.97 10.81 -14.93
C TYR A 187 -16.37 9.88 -15.99
N ILE A 188 -17.20 9.28 -16.86
CA ILE A 188 -16.78 8.26 -17.85
C ILE A 188 -15.70 8.80 -18.78
N ASP A 189 -15.82 10.05 -19.23
CA ASP A 189 -14.98 10.61 -20.30
C ASP A 189 -13.57 11.05 -19.82
N ASP A 190 -13.27 11.00 -18.51
CA ASP A 190 -11.98 11.43 -17.98
C ASP A 190 -11.40 10.37 -17.00
N LYS A 191 -11.58 10.59 -15.72
CA LYS A 191 -10.93 9.81 -14.65
C LYS A 191 -11.70 8.56 -14.26
N GLY A 192 -12.97 8.48 -14.62
CA GLY A 192 -13.86 7.34 -14.40
C GLY A 192 -13.69 6.17 -15.37
N TYR A 193 -13.07 6.41 -16.52
CA TYR A 193 -12.91 5.42 -17.58
C TYR A 193 -12.32 4.09 -17.08
N GLN A 194 -11.22 4.14 -16.31
CA GLN A 194 -10.57 2.94 -15.80
C GLN A 194 -11.48 2.14 -14.85
N THR A 195 -12.28 2.83 -14.01
CA THR A 195 -13.21 2.19 -13.07
C THR A 195 -14.37 1.54 -13.83
N MET A 196 -14.91 2.24 -14.83
CA MET A 196 -15.99 1.73 -15.67
C MET A 196 -15.57 0.52 -16.50
N GLN A 197 -14.38 0.55 -17.11
CA GLN A 197 -13.83 -0.60 -17.83
C GLN A 197 -13.64 -1.82 -16.91
N GLY A 198 -13.20 -1.59 -15.67
CA GLY A 198 -13.13 -2.65 -14.67
C GLY A 198 -14.49 -3.25 -14.33
N LEU A 199 -15.53 -2.41 -14.18
CA LEU A 199 -16.90 -2.87 -13.94
C LEU A 199 -17.47 -3.62 -15.14
N TYR A 200 -17.23 -3.15 -16.35
CA TYR A 200 -17.63 -3.85 -17.57
C TYR A 200 -16.92 -5.21 -17.71
N ALA A 201 -15.63 -5.28 -17.40
CA ALA A 201 -14.88 -6.53 -17.43
C ALA A 201 -15.45 -7.55 -16.42
N ILE A 202 -15.79 -7.10 -15.22
CA ILE A 202 -16.43 -7.97 -14.20
C ILE A 202 -17.85 -8.37 -14.65
N GLY A 203 -18.64 -7.41 -15.11
CA GLY A 203 -20.04 -7.66 -15.55
C GLY A 203 -20.15 -8.56 -16.78
N SER A 204 -19.18 -8.51 -17.70
CA SER A 204 -19.10 -9.38 -18.87
C SER A 204 -18.57 -10.79 -18.58
N GLY A 205 -18.24 -11.09 -17.31
CA GLY A 205 -17.69 -12.39 -16.91
C GLY A 205 -16.26 -12.62 -17.42
N LEU A 206 -15.55 -11.56 -17.83
CA LEU A 206 -14.14 -11.61 -18.16
C LEU A 206 -13.33 -11.86 -16.86
N SER A 207 -13.29 -13.12 -16.47
CA SER A 207 -12.42 -13.62 -15.42
C SER A 207 -11.01 -13.77 -15.97
N LEU A 208 -10.02 -13.75 -15.06
CA LEU A 208 -8.61 -14.07 -15.34
C LEU A 208 -8.39 -15.40 -16.10
N ILE A 209 -9.44 -16.23 -16.21
CA ILE A 209 -9.45 -17.48 -16.98
C ILE A 209 -9.40 -17.22 -18.50
N HIS A 210 -9.90 -16.10 -18.98
CA HIS A 210 -9.91 -15.73 -20.41
C HIS A 210 -8.62 -15.01 -20.87
N ILE A 211 -7.75 -14.67 -19.94
CA ILE A 211 -6.44 -14.08 -20.21
C ILE A 211 -5.40 -15.21 -20.30
#